data_30c654097e152622c5963276ee792bcc
#
_entry.id   30c654097e152622c5963276ee792bcc
#
_cell.length_a   1.000
_cell.length_b   1.000
_cell.length_c   1.000
_cell.angle_alpha   90.00
_cell.angle_beta   90.00
_cell.angle_gamma   90.00
#
_symmetry.space_group_name_H-M   'P 1'
#
loop_
_entity.id
_entity.type
_entity.pdbx_description
1 polymer ?
#
loop_
_entity_poly.entity_id
_entity_poly.type
_entity_poly.pdbx_seq_one_letter_code
_entity_poly.pdbx_strand_id
1 'polypeptide(L)'
;MYGIAIGESDFKMLRVNKCYYIDKTMYIKHIMDNKSKVILVTRPRRFGKTLNMSMLKYYFDNTAKDSKEIFEGLKIMEQGEEYTSKLGYYPVIYLTLKDVQDINYHNMLLDMKTAMMNMYQAHRYLLESDKVYPEEKEKILDILYAREDENALKASVIELSKYLSRHYGKQVILLIDEYDVPLQNAYVEGYYDEA
;
A
#
# COMPACT_ATOMS: atom_id res chain seq x y z
N MET A 1 14.48 0.47 -28.32
CA MET A 1 15.54 0.40 -27.31
C MET A 1 14.86 0.67 -25.96
N TYR A 2 14.99 -0.21 -24.97
CA TYR A 2 14.39 0.01 -23.65
C TYR A 2 15.27 1.04 -22.89
N GLY A 3 14.61 2.08 -22.34
CA GLY A 3 15.30 3.05 -21.48
C GLY A 3 15.61 2.46 -20.11
N ILE A 4 16.67 2.94 -19.47
CA ILE A 4 16.94 2.61 -18.05
C ILE A 4 16.29 3.70 -17.20
N ALA A 5 15.34 3.30 -16.35
CA ALA A 5 14.69 4.20 -15.39
C ALA A 5 15.51 4.26 -14.10
N ILE A 6 16.40 5.23 -13.99
CA ILE A 6 17.18 5.44 -12.77
C ILE A 6 16.28 6.07 -11.71
N GLY A 7 16.14 5.41 -10.55
CA GLY A 7 15.38 5.95 -9.41
C GLY A 7 13.86 5.71 -9.48
N GLU A 8 13.34 5.10 -10.56
CA GLU A 8 11.90 4.78 -10.63
C GLU A 8 11.56 3.61 -9.70
N SER A 9 10.58 3.82 -8.84
CA SER A 9 10.08 2.84 -7.87
C SER A 9 8.61 2.44 -8.08
N ASP A 10 7.93 3.06 -9.04
CA ASP A 10 6.57 2.69 -9.42
C ASP A 10 6.59 1.69 -10.58
N PHE A 11 6.02 0.49 -10.32
CA PHE A 11 5.99 -0.59 -11.29
C PHE A 11 5.20 -0.24 -12.55
N LYS A 12 4.05 0.45 -12.41
CA LYS A 12 3.23 0.87 -13.55
C LYS A 12 4.01 1.83 -14.45
N MET A 13 4.71 2.81 -13.86
CA MET A 13 5.51 3.77 -14.63
C MET A 13 6.64 3.09 -15.41
N LEU A 14 7.30 2.08 -14.81
CA LEU A 14 8.29 1.27 -15.53
C LEU A 14 7.69 0.56 -16.75
N ARG A 15 6.51 -0.02 -16.60
CA ARG A 15 5.87 -0.80 -17.67
C ARG A 15 5.30 0.08 -18.78
N VAL A 16 4.58 1.14 -18.41
CA VAL A 16 3.98 2.10 -19.37
C VAL A 16 5.06 2.80 -20.21
N ASN A 17 6.15 3.22 -19.56
CA ASN A 17 7.26 3.88 -20.24
C ASN A 17 8.21 2.90 -20.95
N LYS A 18 7.87 1.60 -21.00
CA LYS A 18 8.70 0.55 -21.64
C LYS A 18 10.16 0.60 -21.21
N CYS A 19 10.38 0.82 -19.90
CA CYS A 19 11.71 0.76 -19.32
C CYS A 19 12.22 -0.68 -19.21
N TYR A 20 13.55 -0.83 -19.16
CA TYR A 20 14.14 -2.13 -18.90
C TYR A 20 13.74 -2.63 -17.50
N TYR A 21 13.10 -3.78 -17.45
CA TYR A 21 12.65 -4.41 -16.22
C TYR A 21 13.15 -5.86 -16.13
N ILE A 22 13.84 -6.18 -15.04
CA ILE A 22 14.17 -7.57 -14.72
C ILE A 22 12.95 -8.19 -14.08
N ASP A 23 12.32 -9.13 -14.77
CA ASP A 23 11.09 -9.74 -14.32
C ASP A 23 11.24 -10.48 -12.98
N LYS A 24 10.64 -9.91 -11.94
CA LYS A 24 10.54 -10.46 -10.59
C LYS A 24 9.12 -10.88 -10.21
N THR A 25 8.21 -10.98 -11.19
CA THR A 25 6.79 -11.25 -10.91
C THR A 25 6.52 -12.61 -10.29
N MET A 26 7.46 -13.56 -10.37
CA MET A 26 7.40 -14.82 -9.62
C MET A 26 7.39 -14.60 -8.09
N TYR A 27 7.77 -13.41 -7.63
CA TYR A 27 7.60 -13.03 -6.23
C TYR A 27 6.13 -13.00 -5.80
N ILE A 28 5.21 -12.63 -6.69
CA ILE A 28 3.75 -12.69 -6.46
C ILE A 28 3.34 -14.14 -6.14
N LYS A 29 3.81 -15.09 -6.94
CA LYS A 29 3.57 -16.51 -6.68
C LYS A 29 4.07 -16.92 -5.30
N HIS A 30 5.30 -16.55 -4.94
CA HIS A 30 5.86 -16.87 -3.61
C HIS A 30 5.02 -16.28 -2.47
N ILE A 31 4.49 -15.07 -2.62
CA ILE A 31 3.58 -14.46 -1.64
C ILE A 31 2.28 -15.26 -1.53
N MET A 32 1.69 -15.67 -2.65
CA MET A 32 0.43 -16.42 -2.68
C MET A 32 0.59 -17.84 -2.11
N ASP A 33 1.71 -18.50 -2.37
CA ASP A 33 2.02 -19.83 -1.85
C ASP A 33 2.33 -19.82 -0.35
N ASN A 34 2.70 -18.65 0.19
CA ASN A 34 2.99 -18.51 1.60
C ASN A 34 1.68 -18.43 2.41
N LYS A 35 1.50 -19.37 3.34
CA LYS A 35 0.30 -19.46 4.19
C LYS A 35 0.32 -18.52 5.40
N SER A 36 1.39 -17.73 5.59
CA SER A 36 1.51 -16.80 6.70
C SER A 36 0.58 -15.61 6.50
N LYS A 37 -0.12 -15.20 7.55
CA LYS A 37 -0.98 -14.01 7.53
C LYS A 37 -0.17 -12.70 7.43
N VAL A 38 1.06 -12.73 7.91
CA VAL A 38 1.99 -11.58 7.88
C VAL A 38 3.30 -12.03 7.25
N ILE A 39 3.77 -11.28 6.27
CA ILE A 39 5.04 -11.52 5.58
C ILE A 39 5.90 -10.28 5.74
N LEU A 40 7.00 -10.42 6.45
CA LEU A 40 7.99 -9.38 6.62
C LEU A 40 9.07 -9.52 5.54
N VAL A 41 9.28 -8.44 4.77
CA VAL A 41 10.28 -8.40 3.70
C VAL A 41 11.47 -7.56 4.13
N THR A 42 12.48 -8.21 4.68
CA THR A 42 13.72 -7.56 5.08
C THR A 42 14.72 -7.61 3.94
N ARG A 43 15.03 -6.45 3.33
CA ARG A 43 16.07 -6.31 2.31
C ARG A 43 16.81 -4.99 2.53
N PRO A 44 18.11 -4.92 2.20
CA PRO A 44 18.85 -3.67 2.26
C PRO A 44 18.20 -2.57 1.40
N ARG A 45 18.52 -1.32 1.69
CA ARG A 45 18.12 -0.17 0.86
C ARG A 45 18.58 -0.39 -0.59
N ARG A 46 17.83 0.10 -1.58
CA ARG A 46 18.10 -0.01 -3.03
C ARG A 46 17.97 -1.41 -3.64
N PHE A 47 17.42 -2.39 -2.91
CA PHE A 47 17.14 -3.74 -3.44
C PHE A 47 15.72 -3.91 -3.99
N GLY A 48 15.05 -2.79 -4.34
CA GLY A 48 13.75 -2.79 -5.03
C GLY A 48 12.57 -3.18 -4.12
N LYS A 49 12.62 -2.93 -2.81
CA LYS A 49 11.48 -3.17 -1.89
C LYS A 49 10.24 -2.43 -2.39
N THR A 50 10.30 -1.11 -2.49
CA THR A 50 9.20 -0.24 -2.94
C THR A 50 8.69 -0.63 -4.31
N LEU A 51 9.57 -0.95 -5.27
CA LEU A 51 9.17 -1.43 -6.59
C LEU A 51 8.38 -2.75 -6.51
N ASN A 52 8.82 -3.71 -5.69
CA ASN A 52 8.09 -4.96 -5.49
C ASN A 52 6.76 -4.72 -4.77
N MET A 53 6.70 -3.80 -3.80
CA MET A 53 5.45 -3.42 -3.14
C MET A 53 4.46 -2.77 -4.13
N SER A 54 4.95 -1.87 -4.98
CA SER A 54 4.18 -1.27 -6.06
C SER A 54 3.67 -2.34 -7.06
N MET A 55 4.50 -3.31 -7.42
CA MET A 55 4.11 -4.44 -8.25
C MET A 55 2.99 -5.27 -7.60
N LEU A 56 3.11 -5.62 -6.32
CA LEU A 56 2.06 -6.35 -5.58
C LEU A 56 0.75 -5.55 -5.54
N LYS A 57 0.83 -4.24 -5.28
CA LYS A 57 -0.32 -3.34 -5.30
C LYS A 57 -1.06 -3.46 -6.64
N TYR A 58 -0.38 -3.20 -7.76
CA TYR A 58 -1.01 -3.24 -9.08
C TYR A 58 -1.50 -4.63 -9.48
N TYR A 59 -0.87 -5.68 -8.96
CA TYR A 59 -1.34 -7.04 -9.26
C TYR A 59 -2.65 -7.37 -8.56
N PHE A 60 -2.75 -7.08 -7.27
CA PHE A 60 -3.90 -7.50 -6.47
C PHE A 60 -5.06 -6.52 -6.50
N ASP A 61 -4.80 -5.21 -6.67
CA ASP A 61 -5.77 -4.14 -6.51
C ASP A 61 -6.90 -4.20 -7.54
N ASN A 62 -8.11 -4.43 -7.04
CA ASN A 62 -9.33 -4.50 -7.85
C ASN A 62 -9.78 -3.14 -8.42
N THR A 63 -9.16 -2.04 -8.02
CA THR A 63 -9.39 -0.70 -8.56
C THR A 63 -8.40 -0.33 -9.68
N ALA A 64 -7.33 -1.12 -9.85
CA ALA A 64 -6.29 -0.87 -10.84
C ALA A 64 -6.74 -1.35 -12.24
N LYS A 65 -7.29 -0.43 -13.03
CA LYS A 65 -7.90 -0.72 -14.35
C LYS A 65 -6.91 -1.27 -15.38
N ASP A 66 -5.63 -0.88 -15.30
CA ASP A 66 -4.61 -1.19 -16.31
C ASP A 66 -3.77 -2.43 -15.93
N SER A 67 -4.15 -3.15 -14.88
CA SER A 67 -3.34 -4.26 -14.34
C SER A 67 -3.04 -5.32 -15.41
N LYS A 68 -4.01 -5.66 -16.26
CA LYS A 68 -3.81 -6.67 -17.31
C LYS A 68 -2.73 -6.27 -18.30
N GLU A 69 -2.71 -5.01 -18.71
CA GLU A 69 -1.76 -4.49 -19.71
C GLU A 69 -0.33 -4.42 -19.16
N ILE A 70 -0.18 -3.94 -17.92
CA ILE A 70 1.17 -3.80 -17.32
C ILE A 70 1.81 -5.13 -16.92
N PHE A 71 1.02 -6.20 -16.76
CA PHE A 71 1.53 -7.56 -16.48
C PHE A 71 1.66 -8.42 -17.73
N GLU A 72 1.19 -7.97 -18.89
CA GLU A 72 1.29 -8.73 -20.15
C GLU A 72 2.74 -9.12 -20.47
N GLY A 73 2.95 -10.40 -20.84
CA GLY A 73 4.25 -10.95 -21.20
C GLY A 73 5.19 -11.19 -20.00
N LEU A 74 4.72 -11.08 -18.77
CA LEU A 74 5.51 -11.38 -17.57
C LEU A 74 5.22 -12.79 -17.05
N LYS A 75 6.21 -13.38 -16.39
CA LYS A 75 6.20 -14.80 -15.96
C LYS A 75 5.01 -15.19 -15.09
N ILE A 76 4.47 -14.27 -14.30
CA ILE A 76 3.29 -14.56 -13.47
C ILE A 76 2.06 -14.85 -14.32
N MET A 77 1.96 -14.26 -15.52
CA MET A 77 0.83 -14.48 -16.42
C MET A 77 0.90 -15.83 -17.17
N GLU A 78 2.06 -16.47 -17.13
CA GLU A 78 2.27 -17.83 -17.66
C GLU A 78 1.95 -18.91 -16.62
N GLN A 79 1.66 -18.51 -15.38
CA GLN A 79 1.28 -19.42 -14.30
C GLN A 79 -0.20 -19.85 -14.46
N GLY A 80 -0.57 -20.93 -13.78
CA GLY A 80 -1.93 -21.45 -13.81
C GLY A 80 -3.00 -20.46 -13.34
N GLU A 81 -4.27 -20.78 -13.63
CA GLU A 81 -5.44 -19.95 -13.28
C GLU A 81 -5.53 -19.66 -11.79
N GLU A 82 -4.98 -20.52 -10.94
CA GLU A 82 -4.85 -20.31 -9.49
C GLU A 82 -4.23 -18.94 -9.16
N TYR A 83 -3.22 -18.51 -9.93
CA TYR A 83 -2.54 -17.23 -9.76
C TYR A 83 -3.19 -16.16 -10.61
N THR A 84 -3.35 -16.35 -11.90
CA THR A 84 -3.80 -15.33 -12.83
C THR A 84 -5.22 -14.81 -12.55
N SER A 85 -6.09 -15.64 -11.95
CA SER A 85 -7.43 -15.21 -11.49
C SER A 85 -7.40 -14.22 -10.32
N LYS A 86 -6.25 -14.03 -9.68
CA LYS A 86 -6.07 -13.08 -8.57
C LYS A 86 -5.62 -11.69 -9.03
N LEU A 87 -5.33 -11.52 -10.32
CA LEU A 87 -5.06 -10.22 -10.91
C LEU A 87 -6.29 -9.30 -10.78
N GLY A 88 -6.14 -8.17 -10.08
CA GLY A 88 -7.23 -7.23 -9.84
C GLY A 88 -8.38 -7.81 -9.00
N TYR A 89 -8.09 -8.73 -8.08
CA TYR A 89 -9.15 -9.44 -7.36
C TYR A 89 -9.44 -8.86 -5.98
N TYR A 90 -8.44 -8.40 -5.26
CA TYR A 90 -8.56 -7.98 -3.86
C TYR A 90 -8.66 -6.46 -3.70
N PRO A 91 -9.39 -5.94 -2.72
CA PRO A 91 -9.15 -4.57 -2.26
C PRO A 91 -7.77 -4.51 -1.60
N VAL A 92 -6.99 -3.47 -1.94
CA VAL A 92 -5.64 -3.28 -1.45
C VAL A 92 -5.52 -1.95 -0.71
N ILE A 93 -5.06 -1.99 0.53
CA ILE A 93 -4.59 -0.81 1.26
C ILE A 93 -3.09 -0.71 1.04
N TYR A 94 -2.62 0.39 0.48
CA TYR A 94 -1.19 0.69 0.35
C TYR A 94 -0.83 1.88 1.23
N LEU A 95 0.00 1.63 2.23
CA LEU A 95 0.49 2.63 3.16
C LEU A 95 2.01 2.73 3.02
N THR A 96 2.53 3.92 2.77
CA THR A 96 3.96 4.21 2.86
C THR A 96 4.23 5.19 3.98
N LEU A 97 5.19 4.87 4.81
CA LEU A 97 5.64 5.73 5.90
C LEU A 97 6.98 6.41 5.59
N LYS A 98 7.35 6.44 4.29
CA LYS A 98 8.62 7.00 3.81
C LYS A 98 8.85 8.44 4.26
N ASP A 99 7.80 9.25 4.24
CA ASP A 99 7.87 10.69 4.53
C ASP A 99 7.48 11.01 5.99
N VAL A 100 7.26 9.99 6.83
CA VAL A 100 6.94 10.16 8.26
C VAL A 100 8.25 10.25 9.04
N GLN A 101 8.90 11.43 8.96
CA GLN A 101 10.18 11.68 9.60
C GLN A 101 10.34 13.18 9.87
N ASP A 102 10.50 13.56 11.12
CA ASP A 102 10.68 14.96 11.52
C ASP A 102 11.57 15.04 12.77
N ILE A 103 11.97 16.26 13.13
CA ILE A 103 12.86 16.55 14.27
C ILE A 103 12.20 16.42 15.64
N ASN A 104 10.88 16.26 15.71
CA ASN A 104 10.14 16.12 16.96
C ASN A 104 8.85 15.29 16.77
N TYR A 105 8.35 14.74 17.89
CA TYR A 105 7.14 13.91 17.91
C TYR A 105 5.91 14.60 17.33
N HIS A 106 5.68 15.88 17.66
CA HIS A 106 4.49 16.62 17.20
C HIS A 106 4.41 16.67 15.67
N ASN A 107 5.51 17.03 15.02
CA ASN A 107 5.57 17.11 13.56
C ASN A 107 5.50 15.72 12.92
N MET A 108 6.18 14.72 13.49
CA MET A 108 6.07 13.33 13.04
C MET A 108 4.61 12.84 13.08
N LEU A 109 3.85 13.24 14.09
CA LEU A 109 2.41 12.93 14.18
C LEU A 109 1.60 13.61 13.06
N LEU A 110 1.95 14.83 12.64
CA LEU A 110 1.33 15.50 11.48
C LEU A 110 1.65 14.77 10.16
N ASP A 111 2.88 14.31 10.00
CA ASP A 111 3.27 13.49 8.85
C ASP A 111 2.50 12.16 8.84
N MET A 112 2.33 11.54 10.01
CA MET A 112 1.52 10.33 10.15
C MET A 112 0.06 10.58 9.74
N LYS A 113 -0.55 11.67 10.19
CA LYS A 113 -1.89 12.09 9.76
C LYS A 113 -1.98 12.28 8.25
N THR A 114 -0.97 12.89 7.65
CA THR A 114 -0.88 13.07 6.20
C THR A 114 -0.79 11.73 5.47
N ALA A 115 -0.01 10.79 5.97
CA ALA A 115 0.07 9.43 5.41
C ALA A 115 -1.28 8.70 5.46
N MET A 116 -2.00 8.80 6.60
CA MET A 116 -3.34 8.21 6.75
C MET A 116 -4.37 8.89 5.85
N MET A 117 -4.33 10.23 5.75
CA MET A 117 -5.19 10.99 4.83
C MET A 117 -4.99 10.53 3.38
N ASN A 118 -3.75 10.39 2.91
CA ASN A 118 -3.44 9.91 1.56
C ASN A 118 -3.94 8.47 1.33
N MET A 119 -3.79 7.60 2.32
CA MET A 119 -4.32 6.24 2.28
C MET A 119 -5.85 6.25 2.12
N TYR A 120 -6.58 7.04 2.89
CA TYR A 120 -8.03 7.16 2.82
C TYR A 120 -8.50 7.83 1.52
N GLN A 121 -7.74 8.81 1.01
CA GLN A 121 -8.06 9.49 -0.25
C GLN A 121 -8.13 8.51 -1.44
N ALA A 122 -7.30 7.48 -1.47
CA ALA A 122 -7.36 6.42 -2.47
C ALA A 122 -8.67 5.61 -2.42
N HIS A 123 -9.35 5.63 -1.26
CA HIS A 123 -10.59 4.90 -1.02
C HIS A 123 -11.81 5.82 -0.79
N ARG A 124 -11.72 7.08 -1.22
CA ARG A 124 -12.78 8.08 -1.01
C ARG A 124 -14.16 7.66 -1.55
N TYR A 125 -14.19 6.77 -2.54
CA TYR A 125 -15.43 6.20 -3.09
C TYR A 125 -16.27 5.45 -2.05
N LEU A 126 -15.70 5.05 -0.90
CA LEU A 126 -16.46 4.44 0.20
C LEU A 126 -17.51 5.38 0.79
N LEU A 127 -17.38 6.70 0.63
CA LEU A 127 -18.40 7.67 1.03
C LEU A 127 -19.73 7.48 0.28
N GLU A 128 -19.66 6.93 -0.94
CA GLU A 128 -20.83 6.62 -1.78
C GLU A 128 -21.33 5.19 -1.60
N SER A 129 -20.65 4.38 -0.76
CA SER A 129 -21.03 3.00 -0.52
C SER A 129 -22.29 2.90 0.36
N ASP A 130 -23.22 2.05 -0.04
CA ASP A 130 -24.39 1.66 0.74
C ASP A 130 -24.06 0.67 1.88
N LYS A 131 -22.86 0.08 1.85
CA LYS A 131 -22.37 -0.87 2.85
C LYS A 131 -21.51 -0.22 3.95
N VAL A 132 -21.29 1.08 3.86
CA VAL A 132 -20.62 1.87 4.91
C VAL A 132 -21.66 2.69 5.63
N TYR A 133 -21.74 2.53 6.95
CA TYR A 133 -22.75 3.19 7.77
C TYR A 133 -22.49 4.71 7.86
N PRO A 134 -23.56 5.52 8.09
CA PRO A 134 -23.39 6.99 8.18
C PRO A 134 -22.33 7.44 9.17
N GLU A 135 -22.29 6.84 10.37
CA GLU A 135 -21.29 7.16 11.40
C GLU A 135 -19.86 6.75 11.02
N GLU A 136 -19.70 5.77 10.13
CA GLU A 136 -18.40 5.37 9.58
C GLU A 136 -17.95 6.34 8.48
N LYS A 137 -18.90 6.87 7.70
CA LYS A 137 -18.60 7.93 6.72
C LYS A 137 -18.10 9.21 7.38
N GLU A 138 -18.65 9.55 8.54
CA GLU A 138 -18.15 10.66 9.37
C GLU A 138 -16.68 10.43 9.77
N LYS A 139 -16.34 9.23 10.25
CA LYS A 139 -14.95 8.88 10.59
C LYS A 139 -14.01 8.94 9.37
N ILE A 140 -14.47 8.50 8.19
CA ILE A 140 -13.71 8.64 6.94
C ILE A 140 -13.44 10.12 6.66
N LEU A 141 -14.45 10.99 6.82
CA LEU A 141 -14.29 12.43 6.62
C LEU A 141 -13.34 13.05 7.65
N ASP A 142 -13.37 12.60 8.90
CA ASP A 142 -12.45 13.10 9.93
C ASP A 142 -11.00 12.81 9.55
N ILE A 143 -10.67 11.60 9.10
CA ILE A 143 -9.33 11.26 8.60
C ILE A 143 -8.98 12.10 7.35
N LEU A 144 -9.90 12.22 6.39
CA LEU A 144 -9.67 12.98 5.16
C LEU A 144 -9.41 14.48 5.38
N TYR A 145 -9.89 15.03 6.49
CA TYR A 145 -9.73 16.44 6.86
C TYR A 145 -8.82 16.65 8.09
N ALA A 146 -8.10 15.62 8.51
CA ALA A 146 -7.18 15.63 9.65
C ALA A 146 -7.81 16.16 10.96
N ARG A 147 -9.08 15.81 11.20
CA ARG A 147 -9.84 16.20 12.41
C ARG A 147 -9.79 15.15 13.53
N GLU A 148 -9.23 13.98 13.22
CA GLU A 148 -9.11 12.84 14.11
C GLU A 148 -8.17 13.13 15.30
N ASP A 149 -8.47 12.50 16.42
CA ASP A 149 -7.56 12.39 17.55
C ASP A 149 -6.56 11.23 17.34
N GLU A 150 -5.59 11.08 18.24
CA GLU A 150 -4.58 10.02 18.15
C GLU A 150 -5.19 8.61 18.25
N ASN A 151 -6.29 8.43 18.98
CA ASN A 151 -6.93 7.12 19.12
C ASN A 151 -7.61 6.70 17.81
N ALA A 152 -8.30 7.65 17.14
CA ALA A 152 -8.87 7.43 15.83
C ALA A 152 -7.79 7.16 14.78
N LEU A 153 -6.65 7.87 14.86
CA LEU A 153 -5.50 7.66 13.99
C LEU A 153 -4.93 6.24 14.14
N LYS A 154 -4.74 5.76 15.37
CA LYS A 154 -4.27 4.39 15.67
C LYS A 154 -5.21 3.31 15.13
N ALA A 155 -6.52 3.56 15.13
CA ALA A 155 -7.53 2.62 14.63
C ALA A 155 -7.73 2.67 13.10
N SER A 156 -7.25 3.72 12.42
CA SER A 156 -7.61 4.05 11.04
C SER A 156 -7.37 2.93 10.04
N VAL A 157 -6.22 2.25 10.08
CA VAL A 157 -5.89 1.14 9.16
C VAL A 157 -6.86 -0.02 9.33
N ILE A 158 -7.18 -0.39 10.57
CA ILE A 158 -8.12 -1.49 10.89
C ILE A 158 -9.54 -1.12 10.44
N GLU A 159 -9.97 0.10 10.71
CA GLU A 159 -11.29 0.59 10.33
C GLU A 159 -11.45 0.59 8.80
N LEU A 160 -10.50 1.15 8.06
CA LEU A 160 -10.50 1.13 6.59
C LEU A 160 -10.56 -0.30 6.04
N SER A 161 -9.80 -1.22 6.62
CA SER A 161 -9.82 -2.64 6.24
C SER A 161 -11.21 -3.26 6.43
N LYS A 162 -11.91 -2.96 7.52
CA LYS A 162 -13.30 -3.42 7.75
C LYS A 162 -14.27 -2.85 6.70
N TYR A 163 -14.17 -1.56 6.38
CA TYR A 163 -15.04 -0.91 5.39
C TYR A 163 -14.85 -1.51 4.01
N LEU A 164 -13.60 -1.68 3.57
CA LEU A 164 -13.26 -2.30 2.29
C LEU A 164 -13.72 -3.76 2.22
N SER A 165 -13.47 -4.54 3.28
CA SER A 165 -13.90 -5.94 3.34
C SER A 165 -15.42 -6.07 3.21
N ARG A 166 -16.19 -5.21 3.87
CA ARG A 166 -17.65 -5.19 3.79
C ARG A 166 -18.13 -4.72 2.42
N HIS A 167 -17.51 -3.67 1.86
CA HIS A 167 -17.87 -3.11 0.55
C HIS A 167 -17.71 -4.15 -0.57
N TYR A 168 -16.58 -4.84 -0.59
CA TYR A 168 -16.26 -5.82 -1.65
C TYR A 168 -16.67 -7.26 -1.32
N GLY A 169 -16.98 -7.59 -0.06
CA GLY A 169 -17.22 -8.96 0.39
C GLY A 169 -15.97 -9.85 0.26
N LYS A 170 -14.78 -9.26 0.38
CA LYS A 170 -13.49 -9.91 0.15
C LYS A 170 -12.50 -9.58 1.27
N GLN A 171 -11.49 -10.43 1.41
CA GLN A 171 -10.33 -10.12 2.24
C GLN A 171 -9.57 -8.93 1.68
N VAL A 172 -9.00 -8.11 2.55
CA VAL A 172 -8.18 -6.95 2.21
C VAL A 172 -6.70 -7.33 2.29
N ILE A 173 -5.93 -6.90 1.30
CA ILE A 173 -4.48 -6.98 1.35
C ILE A 173 -3.96 -5.65 1.87
N LEU A 174 -3.16 -5.70 2.95
CA LEU A 174 -2.47 -4.54 3.50
C LEU A 174 -0.99 -4.60 3.12
N LEU A 175 -0.53 -3.60 2.40
CA LEU A 175 0.86 -3.41 2.00
C LEU A 175 1.41 -2.19 2.74
N ILE A 176 2.43 -2.39 3.58
CA ILE A 176 3.08 -1.30 4.32
C ILE A 176 4.54 -1.20 3.86
N ASP A 177 4.92 -0.06 3.32
CA ASP A 177 6.28 0.23 2.90
C ASP A 177 6.96 1.22 3.87
N GLU A 178 8.27 1.01 4.10
CA GLU A 178 9.12 1.85 4.96
C GLU A 178 8.56 2.01 6.40
N TYR A 179 7.98 0.93 6.95
CA TYR A 179 7.34 0.90 8.28
C TYR A 179 8.30 1.25 9.43
N ASP A 180 9.59 1.09 9.23
CA ASP A 180 10.65 1.32 10.21
C ASP A 180 11.15 2.78 10.23
N VAL A 181 10.81 3.60 9.23
CA VAL A 181 11.27 4.98 9.10
C VAL A 181 10.88 5.86 10.29
N PRO A 182 9.60 5.87 10.77
CA PRO A 182 9.24 6.72 11.92
C PRO A 182 10.03 6.39 13.18
N LEU A 183 10.19 5.10 13.49
CA LEU A 183 10.91 4.67 14.69
C LEU A 183 12.42 4.92 14.59
N GLN A 184 13.02 4.71 13.43
CA GLN A 184 14.44 5.01 13.19
C GLN A 184 14.70 6.51 13.31
N ASN A 185 13.83 7.35 12.76
CA ASN A 185 13.92 8.79 12.86
C ASN A 185 13.77 9.25 14.31
N ALA A 186 12.75 8.77 15.03
CA ALA A 186 12.54 9.11 16.45
C ALA A 186 13.75 8.76 17.32
N TYR A 187 14.42 7.64 17.02
CA TYR A 187 15.65 7.26 17.73
C TYR A 187 16.81 8.23 17.43
N VAL A 188 16.99 8.61 16.18
CA VAL A 188 18.07 9.53 15.76
C VAL A 188 17.86 10.93 16.34
N GLU A 189 16.62 11.43 16.33
CA GLU A 189 16.25 12.77 16.78
C GLU A 189 15.98 12.85 18.28
N GLY A 190 16.00 11.72 19.00
CA GLY A 190 15.98 11.67 20.47
C GLY A 190 14.59 11.75 21.13
N TYR A 191 13.49 11.50 20.36
CA TYR A 191 12.12 11.43 20.90
C TYR A 191 11.49 10.03 20.83
N TYR A 192 12.34 8.99 20.81
CA TYR A 192 11.89 7.59 20.68
C TYR A 192 10.89 7.15 21.77
N ASP A 193 11.06 7.65 23.00
CA ASP A 193 10.18 7.29 24.13
C ASP A 193 8.77 7.92 24.00
N GLU A 194 8.60 8.91 23.13
CA GLU A 194 7.31 9.56 22.85
C GLU A 194 6.60 8.92 21.66
N ALA A 195 7.36 8.28 20.76
CA ALA A 195 6.87 7.73 19.48
C ALA A 195 6.38 6.28 19.62
#